data_a2d0805484edcd9cfc1299d944299feb
#
_entry.id   a2d0805484edcd9cfc1299d944299feb
#
_cell.length_a   1.000
_cell.length_b   1.000
_cell.length_c   1.000
_cell.angle_alpha   90.00
_cell.angle_beta   90.00
_cell.angle_gamma   90.00
#
_symmetry.space_group_name_H-M   'P 1'
#
loop_
_entity.id
_entity.type
_entity.pdbx_description
1 polymer ?
#
loop_
_entity_poly.entity_id
_entity_poly.type
_entity_poly.pdbx_seq_one_letter_code
_entity_poly.pdbx_strand_id
1 'polypeptide(L)'
;VYGTVPAPQKKRSMPYRRITPRDMWVDDPASPLYNQHFVLKHDPVTPWEFKQQMKLNDYAHSLKLFIRHNAADGRQKPVPGAGSSIFFHIWRRDGGAPTAGCTAMSEENLRAMIAWLDPSRHPLYILLPAREYLRLRRAWGLP
;
A
#
# COMPACT_ATOMS: atom_id res chain seq x y z
N VAL A 1 4.08 2.56 -6.51
CA VAL A 1 5.09 2.61 -5.44
C VAL A 1 5.19 4.01 -4.91
N TYR A 2 5.30 4.15 -3.61
CA TYR A 2 5.42 5.43 -2.91
C TYR A 2 6.61 5.37 -1.97
N GLY A 3 7.34 6.47 -1.79
CA GLY A 3 8.44 6.48 -0.83
C GLY A 3 9.11 7.82 -0.63
N THR A 4 9.89 7.94 0.44
CA THR A 4 10.84 9.03 0.68
C THR A 4 12.24 8.66 0.18
N VAL A 5 12.51 7.35 -0.04
CA VAL A 5 13.74 6.81 -0.63
C VAL A 5 13.46 6.29 -2.05
N PRO A 6 14.46 6.29 -2.95
CA PRO A 6 14.28 5.79 -4.30
C PRO A 6 13.86 4.32 -4.35
N ALA A 7 12.89 4.01 -5.23
CA ALA A 7 12.53 2.63 -5.54
C ALA A 7 13.46 2.06 -6.63
N PRO A 8 13.60 0.72 -6.72
CA PRO A 8 14.24 0.08 -7.85
C PRO A 8 13.57 0.48 -9.17
N GLN A 9 14.35 0.92 -10.15
CA GLN A 9 13.86 1.33 -11.48
C GLN A 9 14.39 0.39 -12.54
N LYS A 10 13.49 -0.17 -13.34
CA LYS A 10 13.77 -1.00 -14.53
C LYS A 10 12.84 -0.57 -15.66
N LYS A 11 13.09 -1.04 -16.89
CA LYS A 11 12.32 -0.66 -18.10
C LYS A 11 10.80 -0.83 -17.96
N ARG A 12 10.33 -1.76 -17.10
CA ARG A 12 8.90 -2.02 -16.82
C ARG A 12 8.60 -1.96 -15.32
N SER A 13 9.19 -1.00 -14.65
CA SER A 13 9.00 -0.83 -13.20
C SER A 13 7.60 -0.35 -12.87
N MET A 14 7.15 -0.71 -11.68
CA MET A 14 5.97 -0.11 -11.06
C MET A 14 6.15 1.41 -10.97
N PRO A 15 5.14 2.22 -11.34
CA PRO A 15 5.22 3.67 -11.21
C PRO A 15 5.63 4.09 -9.80
N TYR A 16 6.57 4.99 -9.70
CA TYR A 16 7.07 5.51 -8.42
C TYR A 16 6.68 6.97 -8.21
N ARG A 17 6.20 7.27 -7.02
CA ARG A 17 5.95 8.63 -6.55
C ARG A 17 6.73 8.91 -5.28
N ARG A 18 7.54 9.98 -5.29
CA ARG A 18 8.17 10.50 -4.09
C ARG A 18 7.11 11.15 -3.19
N ILE A 19 7.05 10.72 -1.93
CA ILE A 19 6.13 11.25 -0.94
C ILE A 19 6.67 12.57 -0.38
N THR A 20 5.78 13.55 -0.30
CA THR A 20 5.99 14.84 0.36
C THR A 20 5.07 14.96 1.59
N PRO A 21 5.21 15.99 2.44
CA PRO A 21 4.25 16.25 3.52
C PRO A 21 2.81 16.50 3.04
N ARG A 22 2.60 16.84 1.76
CA ARG A 22 1.30 17.13 1.16
C ARG A 22 0.61 15.90 0.57
N ASP A 23 1.28 14.75 0.52
CA ASP A 23 0.69 13.52 0.03
C ASP A 23 -0.20 12.90 1.10
N MET A 24 -1.50 12.76 0.78
CA MET A 24 -2.54 12.21 1.65
C MET A 24 -3.03 10.87 1.12
N TRP A 25 -3.34 9.95 2.02
CA TRP A 25 -4.15 8.78 1.75
C TRP A 25 -5.30 8.74 2.73
N VAL A 26 -6.53 8.90 2.26
CA VAL A 26 -7.67 9.12 3.15
C VAL A 26 -8.15 7.81 3.75
N ASP A 27 -8.04 7.72 5.07
CA ASP A 27 -8.48 6.58 5.90
C ASP A 27 -9.79 6.88 6.66
N ASP A 28 -10.41 8.02 6.40
CA ASP A 28 -11.66 8.44 7.00
C ASP A 28 -12.86 7.91 6.19
N PRO A 29 -13.63 6.93 6.72
CA PRO A 29 -14.75 6.33 6.00
C PRO A 29 -15.91 7.30 5.73
N ALA A 30 -15.98 8.43 6.42
CA ALA A 30 -16.98 9.48 6.16
C ALA A 30 -16.57 10.40 5.00
N SER A 31 -15.32 10.35 4.56
CA SER A 31 -14.82 11.20 3.49
C SER A 31 -15.23 10.67 2.10
N PRO A 32 -15.66 11.54 1.18
CA PRO A 32 -15.87 11.15 -0.23
C PRO A 32 -14.58 10.72 -0.93
N LEU A 33 -13.41 11.01 -0.34
CA LEU A 33 -12.09 10.61 -0.82
C LEU A 33 -11.57 9.34 -0.12
N TYR A 34 -12.41 8.60 0.62
CA TYR A 34 -12.01 7.40 1.31
C TYR A 34 -11.20 6.44 0.43
N ASN A 35 -10.11 5.91 0.98
CA ASN A 35 -9.15 5.02 0.32
C ASN A 35 -8.59 5.56 -1.01
N GLN A 36 -8.41 6.86 -1.11
CA GLN A 36 -7.82 7.52 -2.27
C GLN A 36 -6.61 8.35 -1.89
N HIS A 37 -5.67 8.44 -2.82
CA HIS A 37 -4.52 9.33 -2.73
C HIS A 37 -4.86 10.69 -3.35
N PHE A 38 -4.47 11.77 -2.69
CA PHE A 38 -4.44 13.11 -3.28
C PHE A 38 -3.30 13.94 -2.70
N VAL A 39 -3.05 15.08 -3.30
CA VAL A 39 -2.00 16.01 -2.86
C VAL A 39 -2.64 17.33 -2.47
N LEU A 40 -2.39 17.76 -1.22
CA LEU A 40 -2.81 19.07 -0.74
C LEU A 40 -2.12 20.19 -1.55
N LYS A 41 -2.85 21.28 -1.77
CA LYS A 41 -2.30 22.49 -2.40
C LYS A 41 -1.49 23.36 -1.41
N HIS A 42 -1.57 23.05 -0.12
CA HIS A 42 -0.88 23.72 0.99
C HIS A 42 -0.25 22.69 1.92
N ASP A 43 0.56 23.10 2.86
CA ASP A 43 1.05 22.21 3.91
C ASP A 43 -0.08 21.86 4.89
N PRO A 44 -0.10 20.66 5.47
CA PRO A 44 -1.14 20.26 6.41
C PRO A 44 -1.24 21.21 7.59
N VAL A 45 -2.48 21.62 7.94
CA VAL A 45 -2.74 22.56 9.03
C VAL A 45 -3.81 22.06 10.00
N THR A 46 -4.66 21.11 9.59
CA THR A 46 -5.73 20.58 10.43
C THR A 46 -5.37 19.21 11.02
N PRO A 47 -5.91 18.83 12.20
CA PRO A 47 -5.72 17.50 12.76
C PRO A 47 -6.14 16.38 11.80
N TRP A 48 -7.18 16.59 11.01
CA TRP A 48 -7.63 15.63 9.99
C TRP A 48 -6.56 15.43 8.91
N GLU A 49 -6.01 16.50 8.37
CA GLU A 49 -4.96 16.43 7.34
C GLU A 49 -3.71 15.72 7.87
N PHE A 50 -3.26 16.03 9.07
CA PHE A 50 -2.12 15.33 9.69
C PHE A 50 -2.37 13.83 9.84
N LYS A 51 -3.61 13.43 10.18
CA LYS A 51 -3.98 12.02 10.29
C LYS A 51 -3.95 11.29 8.95
N GLN A 52 -4.23 11.97 7.84
CA GLN A 52 -4.26 11.37 6.51
C GLN A 52 -2.90 11.39 5.78
N GLN A 53 -1.86 11.96 6.40
CA GLN A 53 -0.55 12.05 5.76
C GLN A 53 0.06 10.69 5.45
N MET A 54 0.56 10.55 4.23
CA MET A 54 1.34 9.37 3.81
C MET A 54 2.78 9.40 4.34
N LYS A 55 3.34 10.59 4.56
CA LYS A 55 4.70 10.76 5.08
C LYS A 55 4.71 10.58 6.59
N LEU A 56 5.01 9.37 7.02
CA LEU A 56 5.26 9.06 8.43
C LEU A 56 6.74 9.28 8.74
N ASN A 57 7.02 9.69 9.99
CA ASN A 57 8.39 9.92 10.47
C ASN A 57 9.05 8.63 10.96
N ASP A 58 8.90 7.54 10.19
CA ASP A 58 9.55 6.27 10.46
C ASP A 58 10.16 5.66 9.20
N TYR A 59 11.16 4.82 9.39
CA TYR A 59 11.83 4.14 8.28
C TYR A 59 10.95 3.08 7.61
N ALA A 60 10.06 2.45 8.36
CA ALA A 60 9.19 1.39 7.86
C ALA A 60 8.31 1.85 6.68
N HIS A 61 7.92 3.13 6.67
CA HIS A 61 7.12 3.70 5.59
C HIS A 61 7.93 4.51 4.56
N SER A 62 9.26 4.42 4.61
CA SER A 62 10.13 5.11 3.64
C SER A 62 10.01 4.54 2.21
N LEU A 63 9.57 3.29 2.07
CA LEU A 63 9.23 2.65 0.81
C LEU A 63 7.99 1.79 1.00
N LYS A 64 6.98 1.97 0.14
CA LYS A 64 5.73 1.21 0.19
C LYS A 64 5.10 1.01 -1.18
N LEU A 65 4.45 -0.14 -1.37
CA LEU A 65 3.71 -0.48 -2.56
C LEU A 65 2.23 -0.64 -2.20
N PHE A 66 1.36 0.13 -2.87
CA PHE A 66 -0.07 0.07 -2.65
C PHE A 66 -0.66 -1.26 -3.13
N ILE A 67 -1.46 -1.89 -2.29
CA ILE A 67 -2.30 -3.04 -2.62
C ILE A 67 -3.69 -2.51 -2.93
N ARG A 68 -4.22 -2.78 -4.12
CA ARG A 68 -5.52 -2.25 -4.58
C ARG A 68 -6.72 -2.93 -3.90
N HIS A 69 -6.59 -3.21 -2.61
CA HIS A 69 -7.70 -3.68 -1.79
C HIS A 69 -8.73 -2.55 -1.61
N ASN A 70 -10.00 -2.83 -1.88
CA ASN A 70 -11.08 -1.85 -1.76
C ASN A 70 -10.79 -0.51 -2.47
N ALA A 71 -10.03 -0.53 -3.56
CA ALA A 71 -9.67 0.68 -4.29
C ALA A 71 -10.72 1.03 -5.35
N ALA A 72 -10.85 2.33 -5.64
CA ALA A 72 -11.61 2.77 -6.81
C ALA A 72 -10.99 2.19 -8.10
N ASP A 73 -11.81 1.72 -9.01
CA ASP A 73 -11.38 1.13 -10.29
C ASP A 73 -12.02 1.82 -11.52
N GLY A 74 -12.69 2.97 -11.31
CA GLY A 74 -13.44 3.68 -12.33
C GLY A 74 -14.89 3.18 -12.49
N ARG A 75 -15.23 1.99 -11.97
CA ARG A 75 -16.58 1.42 -11.95
C ARG A 75 -17.18 1.41 -10.55
N GLN A 76 -16.35 1.17 -9.56
CA GLN A 76 -16.76 1.08 -8.17
C GLN A 76 -16.00 2.09 -7.31
N LYS A 77 -16.71 2.67 -6.35
CA LYS A 77 -16.10 3.47 -5.29
C LYS A 77 -15.64 2.56 -4.15
N PRO A 78 -14.63 2.96 -3.37
CA PRO A 78 -14.28 2.24 -2.16
C PRO A 78 -15.49 2.13 -1.22
N VAL A 79 -15.67 0.95 -0.63
CA VAL A 79 -16.72 0.71 0.35
C VAL A 79 -16.24 1.21 1.72
N PRO A 80 -16.92 2.18 2.35
CA PRO A 80 -16.53 2.66 3.68
C PRO A 80 -16.46 1.51 4.70
N GLY A 81 -15.38 1.47 5.47
CA GLY A 81 -15.17 0.44 6.49
C GLY A 81 -14.66 -0.93 5.98
N ALA A 82 -14.59 -1.14 4.66
CA ALA A 82 -14.06 -2.40 4.10
C ALA A 82 -12.52 -2.44 3.97
N GLY A 83 -11.83 -1.55 4.66
CA GLY A 83 -10.37 -1.43 4.66
C GLY A 83 -9.87 -0.35 3.70
N SER A 84 -8.82 0.33 4.13
CA SER A 84 -8.15 1.40 3.39
C SER A 84 -6.67 1.45 3.73
N SER A 85 -5.90 2.18 2.93
CA SER A 85 -4.48 2.41 3.18
C SER A 85 -3.65 1.12 3.31
N ILE A 86 -3.99 0.07 2.54
CA ILE A 86 -3.31 -1.23 2.61
C ILE A 86 -2.09 -1.22 1.69
N PHE A 87 -0.90 -1.42 2.27
CA PHE A 87 0.38 -1.39 1.57
C PHE A 87 1.26 -2.59 1.92
N PHE A 88 2.17 -2.92 1.02
CA PHE A 88 3.43 -3.53 1.42
C PHE A 88 4.37 -2.43 1.91
N HIS A 89 5.07 -2.66 3.02
CA HIS A 89 6.08 -1.74 3.53
C HIS A 89 7.20 -2.49 4.28
N ILE A 90 8.26 -1.77 4.63
CA ILE A 90 9.36 -2.34 5.41
C ILE A 90 8.85 -2.67 6.82
N TRP A 91 9.21 -3.80 7.36
CA TRP A 91 8.82 -4.19 8.72
C TRP A 91 9.50 -3.33 9.79
N ARG A 92 8.93 -3.33 10.98
CA ARG A 92 9.53 -2.78 12.19
C ARG A 92 10.07 -3.93 13.05
N ARG A 93 11.16 -3.68 13.80
CA ARG A 93 11.73 -4.65 14.75
C ARG A 93 11.95 -6.02 14.11
N ASP A 94 12.54 -6.06 12.93
CA ASP A 94 12.83 -7.29 12.18
C ASP A 94 11.63 -8.25 12.08
N GLY A 95 10.44 -7.69 11.87
CA GLY A 95 9.20 -8.44 11.72
C GLY A 95 8.44 -8.69 13.03
N GLY A 96 8.98 -8.27 14.18
CA GLY A 96 8.34 -8.47 15.49
C GLY A 96 7.24 -7.46 15.86
N ALA A 97 6.84 -6.57 14.96
CA ALA A 97 5.77 -5.60 15.21
C ALA A 97 4.55 -5.87 14.33
N PRO A 98 3.32 -5.87 14.89
CA PRO A 98 2.10 -6.03 14.12
C PRO A 98 1.81 -4.81 13.25
N THR A 99 0.97 -4.99 12.24
CA THR A 99 0.38 -3.94 11.41
C THR A 99 -1.15 -3.91 11.59
N ALA A 100 -1.79 -2.84 11.14
CA ALA A 100 -3.26 -2.73 11.14
C ALA A 100 -3.91 -3.32 9.86
N GLY A 101 -3.16 -4.11 9.09
CA GLY A 101 -3.64 -4.73 7.84
C GLY A 101 -2.63 -4.69 6.69
N CYS A 102 -1.62 -3.84 6.76
CA CYS A 102 -0.51 -3.82 5.81
C CYS A 102 0.30 -5.13 5.87
N THR A 103 0.94 -5.49 4.77
CA THR A 103 1.90 -6.60 4.74
C THR A 103 3.31 -6.04 4.86
N ALA A 104 3.99 -6.36 5.96
CA ALA A 104 5.36 -5.92 6.21
C ALA A 104 6.37 -7.03 5.92
N MET A 105 7.54 -6.66 5.37
CA MET A 105 8.64 -7.57 5.06
C MET A 105 9.98 -6.85 5.17
N SER A 106 11.09 -7.58 5.08
CA SER A 106 12.41 -6.96 5.03
C SER A 106 12.52 -5.99 3.85
N GLU A 107 13.35 -4.95 4.00
CA GLU A 107 13.58 -4.00 2.90
C GLU A 107 14.11 -4.70 1.65
N GLU A 108 15.01 -5.67 1.82
CA GLU A 108 15.56 -6.45 0.72
C GLU A 108 14.46 -7.17 -0.08
N ASN A 109 13.56 -7.88 0.61
CA ASN A 109 12.43 -8.57 -0.02
C ASN A 109 11.45 -7.61 -0.70
N LEU A 110 11.15 -6.48 -0.05
CA LEU A 110 10.29 -5.46 -0.64
C LEU A 110 10.89 -4.88 -1.92
N ARG A 111 12.18 -4.56 -1.91
CA ARG A 111 12.90 -4.07 -3.10
C ARG A 111 12.97 -5.12 -4.19
N ALA A 112 13.27 -6.37 -3.86
CA ALA A 112 13.29 -7.48 -4.81
C ALA A 112 11.90 -7.68 -5.46
N MET A 113 10.83 -7.67 -4.65
CA MET A 113 9.46 -7.77 -5.14
C MET A 113 9.09 -6.61 -6.06
N ILE A 114 9.37 -5.35 -5.68
CA ILE A 114 9.10 -4.18 -6.51
C ILE A 114 9.86 -4.26 -7.84
N ALA A 115 11.10 -4.73 -7.82
CA ALA A 115 11.92 -4.89 -9.02
C ALA A 115 11.43 -6.04 -9.94
N TRP A 116 10.81 -7.07 -9.37
CA TRP A 116 10.26 -8.22 -10.10
C TRP A 116 8.89 -7.93 -10.73
N LEU A 117 8.05 -7.11 -10.07
CA LEU A 117 6.70 -6.81 -10.52
C LEU A 117 6.69 -6.08 -11.88
N ASP A 118 5.84 -6.57 -12.78
CA ASP A 118 5.52 -5.93 -14.06
C ASP A 118 4.04 -5.51 -14.04
N PRO A 119 3.73 -4.21 -14.05
CA PRO A 119 2.35 -3.72 -13.98
C PRO A 119 1.51 -4.13 -15.20
N SER A 120 2.14 -4.40 -16.35
CA SER A 120 1.43 -4.85 -17.56
C SER A 120 0.87 -6.27 -17.45
N ARG A 121 1.34 -7.04 -16.48
CA ARG A 121 0.87 -8.40 -16.20
C ARG A 121 -0.26 -8.46 -15.17
N HIS A 122 -0.71 -7.32 -14.66
CA HIS A 122 -1.77 -7.24 -13.65
C HIS A 122 -1.55 -8.18 -12.46
N PRO A 123 -0.40 -8.09 -11.76
CA PRO A 123 -0.07 -9.04 -10.70
C PRO A 123 -1.13 -9.05 -9.61
N LEU A 124 -1.48 -10.24 -9.16
CA LEU A 124 -2.43 -10.45 -8.07
C LEU A 124 -1.68 -10.76 -6.77
N TYR A 125 -2.17 -10.23 -5.68
CA TYR A 125 -1.73 -10.57 -4.34
C TYR A 125 -2.81 -11.35 -3.62
N ILE A 126 -2.45 -12.51 -3.08
CA ILE A 126 -3.34 -13.37 -2.30
C ILE A 126 -2.68 -13.64 -0.95
N LEU A 127 -3.36 -13.26 0.12
CA LEU A 127 -2.97 -13.54 1.50
C LEU A 127 -4.07 -14.36 2.17
N LEU A 128 -3.74 -15.59 2.52
CA LEU A 128 -4.66 -16.53 3.15
C LEU A 128 -4.01 -17.19 4.36
N PRO A 129 -4.76 -17.46 5.44
CA PRO A 129 -4.33 -18.42 6.45
C PRO A 129 -4.06 -19.78 5.80
N ALA A 130 -3.10 -20.55 6.33
CA ALA A 130 -2.70 -21.84 5.75
C ALA A 130 -3.89 -22.78 5.49
N ARG A 131 -4.85 -22.85 6.43
CA ARG A 131 -6.07 -23.65 6.27
C ARG A 131 -6.90 -23.23 5.06
N GLU A 132 -7.09 -21.92 4.87
CA GLU A 132 -7.86 -21.38 3.74
C GLU A 132 -7.11 -21.58 2.43
N TYR A 133 -5.79 -21.41 2.42
CA TYR A 133 -4.97 -21.73 1.26
C TYR A 133 -5.15 -23.19 0.82
N LEU A 134 -5.04 -24.15 1.75
CA LEU A 134 -5.23 -25.58 1.44
C LEU A 134 -6.63 -25.87 0.90
N ARG A 135 -7.65 -25.19 1.41
CA ARG A 135 -9.04 -25.33 0.97
C ARG A 135 -9.28 -24.75 -0.43
N LEU A 136 -8.69 -23.60 -0.72
CA LEU A 136 -9.00 -22.82 -1.92
C LEU A 136 -8.03 -23.03 -3.08
N ARG A 137 -6.80 -23.51 -2.81
CA ARG A 137 -5.72 -23.53 -3.80
C ARG A 137 -6.10 -24.21 -5.12
N ARG A 138 -6.83 -25.33 -5.06
CA ARG A 138 -7.27 -26.04 -6.29
C ARG A 138 -8.30 -25.25 -7.07
N ALA A 139 -9.34 -24.77 -6.38
CA ALA A 139 -10.43 -24.02 -7.00
C ALA A 139 -9.97 -22.68 -7.61
N TRP A 140 -8.94 -22.06 -7.02
CA TRP A 140 -8.41 -20.77 -7.48
C TRP A 140 -7.13 -20.92 -8.33
N GLY A 141 -6.68 -22.13 -8.59
CA GLY A 141 -5.45 -22.36 -9.36
C GLY A 141 -4.18 -21.80 -8.71
N LEU A 142 -4.13 -21.78 -7.38
CA LEU A 142 -2.97 -21.27 -6.64
C LEU A 142 -1.84 -22.32 -6.66
N PRO A 143 -0.56 -21.86 -6.65
CA PRO A 143 0.62 -22.74 -6.68
C PRO A 143 0.67 -23.70 -5.49
#